data_be1c2d0fe76b05b6ef7c0f3680fe4d24
#
_entry.id   be1c2d0fe76b05b6ef7c0f3680fe4d24
#
_cell.length_a   1.000
_cell.length_b   1.000
_cell.length_c   1.000
_cell.angle_alpha   90.00
_cell.angle_beta   90.00
_cell.angle_gamma   90.00
#
_symmetry.space_group_name_H-M   'P 1'
#
loop_
_entity.id
_entity.type
_entity.pdbx_description
1 polymer ?
#
loop_
_entity_poly.entity_id
_entity_poly.type
_entity_poly.pdbx_seq_one_letter_code
_entity_poly.pdbx_strand_id
1 'polypeptide(L)'
;RRNPAGVWELTTGGDPLTRGAESGALLRGLMYYQERAFVDQIRRIVPSERYLRFLRSFIVIFNRNLGHCVPEEYRREIFASSRWCSHEFDAIGNAYERQINYHAAHDIGHVMQEYMLVGCSSFATWGGRSADSTLLVGRNFDFYVGDDFARNKLVTFCRPERGIPFASVGWAGMSGVLSGMNAAGLTVTLNAAKGALPTRAATPISLLARTILQYASTIEEACAIADTTRTFVSESLLIASARDRRAVVIEKTPERSALYEGEGEQLRCTNHYQSAAFADDPYNRENIATSDSPYRLQRLGELLDSLAPLTPARAVTILRDRRGLGGRDIGLTNEKSLNQAIAHHSVVFAPERGLMWLSTEPWQAGRFVCYDLGRIFAGEAPPEGRLDLPEEELPADSLFLREDYPRIVAYRRDCAALRQA
;
A
#
# COMPACT_ATOMS: atom_id res chain seq x y z
N ARG A 1 -0.05 3.22 20.22
CA ARG A 1 -1.36 2.96 20.86
C ARG A 1 -2.35 2.41 19.83
N ARG A 2 -3.47 1.84 20.29
CA ARG A 2 -4.60 1.47 19.45
C ARG A 2 -5.73 2.47 19.68
N ASN A 3 -6.26 3.07 18.61
CA ASN A 3 -7.37 4.03 18.73
C ASN A 3 -8.71 3.32 18.98
N PRO A 4 -9.80 4.04 19.35
CA PRO A 4 -11.11 3.42 19.60
C PRO A 4 -11.72 2.71 18.39
N ALA A 5 -11.28 3.05 17.18
CA ALA A 5 -11.74 2.41 15.93
C ALA A 5 -10.93 1.15 15.57
N GLY A 6 -9.93 0.79 16.37
CA GLY A 6 -9.13 -0.43 16.19
C GLY A 6 -7.86 -0.27 15.36
N VAL A 7 -7.54 0.92 14.87
CA VAL A 7 -6.31 1.21 14.13
C VAL A 7 -5.15 1.42 15.12
N TRP A 8 -4.00 0.84 14.81
CA TRP A 8 -2.77 1.11 15.54
C TRP A 8 -2.12 2.40 15.05
N GLU A 9 -1.66 3.23 15.98
CA GLU A 9 -1.04 4.52 15.73
C GLU A 9 0.36 4.53 16.34
N LEU A 10 1.36 4.85 15.51
CA LEU A 10 2.74 5.06 15.91
C LEU A 10 3.15 6.50 15.60
N THR A 11 3.66 7.21 16.59
CA THR A 11 4.38 8.47 16.38
C THR A 11 5.85 8.22 16.66
N THR A 12 6.72 8.55 15.71
CA THR A 12 8.17 8.37 15.81
C THR A 12 8.91 9.52 15.14
N GLY A 13 10.18 9.72 15.50
CA GLY A 13 10.97 10.83 14.95
C GLY A 13 12.47 10.73 15.26
N GLY A 14 13.21 11.77 14.89
CA GLY A 14 14.65 11.87 15.14
C GLY A 14 15.51 11.12 14.12
N ASP A 15 16.70 10.72 14.55
CA ASP A 15 17.65 9.99 13.71
C ASP A 15 17.23 8.55 13.42
N PRO A 16 17.80 7.90 12.39
CA PRO A 16 17.35 6.58 11.94
C PRO A 16 17.47 5.47 13.01
N LEU A 17 18.52 5.49 13.83
CA LEU A 17 18.71 4.47 14.88
C LEU A 17 17.67 4.62 15.99
N THR A 18 17.41 5.86 16.40
CA THR A 18 16.39 6.19 17.40
C THR A 18 15.01 5.76 16.88
N ARG A 19 14.62 6.17 15.67
CA ARG A 19 13.33 5.76 15.08
C ARG A 19 13.16 4.25 15.02
N GLY A 20 14.19 3.55 14.56
CA GLY A 20 14.15 2.09 14.47
C GLY A 20 14.05 1.41 15.84
N ALA A 21 14.83 1.87 16.81
CA ALA A 21 14.83 1.31 18.16
C ALA A 21 13.49 1.53 18.86
N GLU A 22 12.95 2.74 18.83
CA GLU A 22 11.65 3.07 19.41
C GLU A 22 10.51 2.29 18.75
N SER A 23 10.46 2.29 17.40
CA SER A 23 9.45 1.54 16.65
C SER A 23 9.51 0.05 16.96
N GLY A 24 10.72 -0.53 16.98
CA GLY A 24 10.92 -1.94 17.31
C GLY A 24 10.45 -2.27 18.74
N ALA A 25 10.83 -1.44 19.72
CA ALA A 25 10.45 -1.64 21.13
C ALA A 25 8.93 -1.55 21.32
N LEU A 26 8.31 -0.49 20.78
CA LEU A 26 6.87 -0.23 20.91
C LEU A 26 6.01 -1.24 20.14
N LEU A 27 6.47 -1.70 18.99
CA LEU A 27 5.72 -2.58 18.10
C LEU A 27 6.15 -4.06 18.20
N ARG A 28 7.00 -4.45 19.14
CA ARG A 28 7.55 -5.82 19.25
C ARG A 28 6.50 -6.92 19.10
N GLY A 29 5.37 -6.80 19.81
CA GLY A 29 4.29 -7.79 19.75
C GLY A 29 3.58 -7.81 18.39
N LEU A 30 3.40 -6.65 17.76
CA LEU A 30 2.80 -6.54 16.44
C LEU A 30 3.75 -7.03 15.33
N MET A 31 5.05 -6.78 15.46
CA MET A 31 6.08 -7.31 14.54
C MET A 31 6.10 -8.84 14.57
N TYR A 32 6.07 -9.42 15.78
CA TYR A 32 5.96 -10.87 15.93
C TYR A 32 4.68 -11.44 15.30
N TYR A 33 3.53 -10.81 15.57
CA TYR A 33 2.26 -11.22 14.97
C TYR A 33 2.31 -11.17 13.44
N GLN A 34 2.84 -10.07 12.88
CA GLN A 34 2.90 -9.86 11.44
C GLN A 34 3.83 -10.86 10.76
N GLU A 35 5.01 -11.10 11.33
CA GLU A 35 5.97 -12.08 10.83
C GLU A 35 5.38 -13.50 10.87
N ARG A 36 4.71 -13.87 11.96
CA ARG A 36 4.04 -15.16 12.09
C ARG A 36 2.93 -15.33 11.06
N ALA A 37 2.04 -14.35 10.92
CA ALA A 37 0.94 -14.39 9.93
C ALA A 37 1.48 -14.56 8.50
N PHE A 38 2.56 -13.88 8.16
CA PHE A 38 3.23 -14.00 6.86
C PHE A 38 3.84 -15.39 6.67
N VAL A 39 4.63 -15.87 7.61
CA VAL A 39 5.30 -17.19 7.53
C VAL A 39 4.29 -18.32 7.47
N ASP A 40 3.24 -18.28 8.30
CA ASP A 40 2.18 -19.29 8.32
C ASP A 40 1.42 -19.33 6.98
N GLN A 41 1.17 -18.17 6.37
CA GLN A 41 0.53 -18.12 5.06
C GLN A 41 1.42 -18.68 3.95
N ILE A 42 2.72 -18.36 3.95
CA ILE A 42 3.66 -18.94 2.98
C ILE A 42 3.70 -20.48 3.12
N ARG A 43 3.69 -21.02 4.33
CA ARG A 43 3.64 -22.46 4.57
C ARG A 43 2.34 -23.11 4.08
N ARG A 44 1.21 -22.39 4.16
CA ARG A 44 -0.08 -22.87 3.63
C ARG A 44 -0.09 -22.90 2.09
N ILE A 45 0.52 -21.91 1.45
CA ILE A 45 0.59 -21.80 -0.02
C ILE A 45 1.60 -22.81 -0.58
N VAL A 46 2.71 -23.01 0.11
CA VAL A 46 3.83 -23.87 -0.31
C VAL A 46 4.01 -25.01 0.71
N PRO A 47 3.24 -26.09 0.61
CA PRO A 47 3.28 -27.17 1.60
C PRO A 47 4.57 -28.04 1.53
N SER A 48 5.37 -27.93 0.44
CA SER A 48 6.59 -28.71 0.28
C SER A 48 7.77 -28.08 1.04
N GLU A 49 8.22 -28.74 2.10
CA GLU A 49 9.42 -28.34 2.86
C GLU A 49 10.71 -28.28 2.02
N ARG A 50 10.78 -29.13 0.97
CA ARG A 50 11.92 -29.09 0.02
C ARG A 50 11.89 -27.82 -0.83
N TYR A 51 10.69 -27.44 -1.29
CA TYR A 51 10.52 -26.27 -2.10
C TYR A 51 10.71 -24.98 -1.26
N LEU A 52 10.21 -24.96 -0.01
CA LEU A 52 10.49 -23.86 0.93
C LEU A 52 11.98 -23.66 1.18
N ARG A 53 12.76 -24.74 1.36
CA ARG A 53 14.21 -24.65 1.49
C ARG A 53 14.89 -24.13 0.23
N PHE A 54 14.42 -24.55 -0.94
CA PHE A 54 14.89 -24.03 -2.22
C PHE A 54 14.61 -22.54 -2.35
N LEU A 55 13.36 -22.09 -2.11
CA LEU A 55 12.98 -20.67 -2.12
C LEU A 55 13.82 -19.85 -1.15
N ARG A 56 14.02 -20.34 0.06
CA ARG A 56 14.90 -19.70 1.04
C ARG A 56 16.31 -19.51 0.50
N SER A 57 16.92 -20.57 -0.06
CA SER A 57 18.27 -20.50 -0.61
C SER A 57 18.34 -19.52 -1.79
N PHE A 58 17.31 -19.51 -2.64
CA PHE A 58 17.20 -18.56 -3.73
C PHE A 58 17.12 -17.11 -3.23
N ILE A 59 16.24 -16.83 -2.24
CA ILE A 59 16.10 -15.50 -1.65
C ILE A 59 17.41 -15.04 -1.00
N VAL A 60 18.11 -15.92 -0.28
CA VAL A 60 19.41 -15.59 0.36
C VAL A 60 20.46 -15.25 -0.70
N ILE A 61 20.54 -16.03 -1.78
CA ILE A 61 21.51 -15.76 -2.85
C ILE A 61 21.16 -14.50 -3.61
N PHE A 62 19.88 -14.34 -3.97
CA PHE A 62 19.39 -13.18 -4.71
C PHE A 62 19.56 -11.89 -3.92
N ASN A 63 19.21 -11.91 -2.63
CA ASN A 63 19.24 -10.75 -1.76
C ASN A 63 20.61 -10.53 -1.06
N ARG A 64 21.63 -11.33 -1.36
CA ARG A 64 22.95 -11.20 -0.71
C ARG A 64 23.51 -9.78 -0.71
N ASN A 65 23.20 -9.01 -1.76
CA ASN A 65 23.64 -7.64 -1.92
C ASN A 65 22.52 -6.62 -1.67
N LEU A 66 21.34 -7.04 -1.23
CA LEU A 66 20.18 -6.15 -1.06
C LEU A 66 20.49 -5.01 -0.07
N GLY A 67 21.19 -5.31 1.00
CA GLY A 67 21.62 -4.29 1.97
C GLY A 67 22.43 -3.14 1.35
N HIS A 68 23.20 -3.39 0.29
CA HIS A 68 23.96 -2.34 -0.41
C HIS A 68 23.07 -1.49 -1.34
N CYS A 69 21.91 -1.99 -1.72
CA CYS A 69 20.95 -1.28 -2.55
C CYS A 69 19.96 -0.42 -1.73
N VAL A 70 19.92 -0.63 -0.41
CA VAL A 70 19.06 0.15 0.50
C VAL A 70 19.83 1.37 0.98
N PRO A 71 19.28 2.60 0.92
CA PRO A 71 19.90 3.80 1.48
C PRO A 71 20.32 3.60 2.93
N GLU A 72 21.48 4.14 3.30
CA GLU A 72 22.05 3.94 4.64
C GLU A 72 21.12 4.35 5.77
N GLU A 73 20.40 5.44 5.60
CA GLU A 73 19.38 5.90 6.54
C GLU A 73 18.38 4.79 6.88
N TYR A 74 17.82 4.14 5.86
CA TYR A 74 16.82 3.09 6.07
C TYR A 74 17.45 1.79 6.58
N ARG A 75 18.67 1.47 6.17
CA ARG A 75 19.41 0.33 6.74
C ARG A 75 19.60 0.46 8.24
N ARG A 76 19.99 1.66 8.71
CA ARG A 76 20.18 1.94 10.14
C ARG A 76 18.85 1.84 10.91
N GLU A 77 17.76 2.34 10.35
CA GLU A 77 16.42 2.24 10.93
C GLU A 77 15.97 0.77 11.02
N ILE A 78 16.08 0.01 9.91
CA ILE A 78 15.74 -1.41 9.85
C ILE A 78 16.63 -2.23 10.79
N PHE A 79 17.92 -1.95 10.86
CA PHE A 79 18.84 -2.61 11.79
C PHE A 79 18.42 -2.39 13.24
N ALA A 80 18.13 -1.17 13.63
CA ALA A 80 17.73 -0.85 15.00
C ALA A 80 16.40 -1.51 15.38
N SER A 81 15.41 -1.52 14.48
CA SER A 81 14.11 -2.18 14.72
C SER A 81 14.24 -3.71 14.78
N SER A 82 15.13 -4.31 13.97
CA SER A 82 15.33 -5.76 13.92
C SER A 82 15.81 -6.36 15.25
N ARG A 83 16.44 -5.55 16.11
CA ARG A 83 16.88 -5.98 17.46
C ARG A 83 15.73 -6.43 18.35
N TRP A 84 14.49 -6.10 17.98
CA TRP A 84 13.28 -6.45 18.72
C TRP A 84 12.49 -7.60 18.08
N CYS A 85 12.98 -8.17 16.98
CA CYS A 85 12.37 -9.32 16.32
C CYS A 85 12.49 -10.60 17.17
N SER A 86 11.55 -11.51 16.97
CA SER A 86 11.57 -12.82 17.63
C SER A 86 12.68 -13.71 17.08
N HIS A 87 13.29 -14.52 17.94
CA HIS A 87 14.21 -15.59 17.57
C HIS A 87 13.52 -16.85 17.02
N GLU A 88 12.19 -16.93 17.11
CA GLU A 88 11.41 -18.06 16.59
C GLU A 88 11.66 -18.32 15.09
N PHE A 89 11.93 -17.27 14.34
CA PHE A 89 12.12 -17.33 12.88
C PHE A 89 13.59 -17.35 12.43
N ASP A 90 14.55 -17.53 13.34
CA ASP A 90 15.99 -17.51 13.02
C ASP A 90 16.39 -18.63 12.04
N ALA A 91 15.57 -19.70 11.92
CA ALA A 91 15.73 -20.71 10.89
C ALA A 91 15.56 -20.14 9.46
N ILE A 92 14.88 -19.02 9.26
CA ILE A 92 14.73 -18.35 7.95
C ILE A 92 15.96 -17.48 7.63
N GLY A 93 16.56 -16.86 8.63
CA GLY A 93 17.72 -15.97 8.54
C GLY A 93 17.85 -15.15 9.82
N ASN A 94 18.95 -14.42 9.99
CA ASN A 94 19.07 -13.52 11.15
C ASN A 94 18.02 -12.38 11.08
N ALA A 95 17.70 -11.78 12.21
CA ALA A 95 16.62 -10.80 12.32
C ALA A 95 16.75 -9.62 11.34
N TYR A 96 17.97 -9.09 11.14
CA TYR A 96 18.21 -7.99 10.22
C TYR A 96 18.01 -8.40 8.76
N GLU A 97 18.54 -9.55 8.36
CA GLU A 97 18.36 -10.08 7.00
C GLU A 97 16.88 -10.35 6.71
N ARG A 98 16.15 -10.93 7.66
CA ARG A 98 14.70 -11.13 7.52
C ARG A 98 13.97 -9.82 7.29
N GLN A 99 14.24 -8.80 8.13
CA GLN A 99 13.57 -7.50 8.01
C GLN A 99 13.89 -6.80 6.69
N ILE A 100 15.14 -6.80 6.22
CA ILE A 100 15.49 -6.27 4.89
C ILE A 100 14.75 -7.04 3.79
N ASN A 101 14.72 -8.37 3.87
CA ASN A 101 14.03 -9.21 2.88
C ASN A 101 12.51 -8.97 2.88
N TYR A 102 11.90 -8.68 4.01
CA TYR A 102 10.46 -8.37 4.07
C TYR A 102 10.12 -7.03 3.39
N HIS A 103 11.04 -6.07 3.35
CA HIS A 103 10.86 -4.86 2.54
C HIS A 103 10.85 -5.14 1.04
N ALA A 104 11.56 -6.18 0.61
CA ALA A 104 11.55 -6.69 -0.75
C ALA A 104 10.45 -7.76 -0.98
N ALA A 105 9.73 -8.20 0.06
CA ALA A 105 8.74 -9.27 -0.06
C ALA A 105 7.53 -8.87 -0.94
N HIS A 106 7.14 -7.61 -0.92
CA HIS A 106 6.16 -7.06 -1.86
C HIS A 106 6.65 -7.26 -3.29
N ASP A 107 7.90 -6.92 -3.56
CA ASP A 107 8.54 -7.01 -4.86
C ASP A 107 8.74 -8.47 -5.30
N ILE A 108 9.11 -9.35 -4.36
CA ILE A 108 9.24 -10.80 -4.60
C ILE A 108 7.86 -11.45 -4.80
N GLY A 109 6.81 -10.93 -4.16
CA GLY A 109 5.43 -11.34 -4.36
C GLY A 109 4.98 -11.23 -5.82
N HIS A 110 5.53 -10.26 -6.56
CA HIS A 110 5.33 -10.15 -8.01
C HIS A 110 5.89 -11.34 -8.80
N VAL A 111 6.98 -11.94 -8.32
CA VAL A 111 7.57 -13.17 -8.90
C VAL A 111 6.68 -14.39 -8.60
N MET A 112 5.88 -14.31 -7.53
CA MET A 112 4.98 -15.36 -7.05
C MET A 112 3.50 -15.06 -7.39
N GLN A 113 3.22 -14.29 -8.45
CA GLN A 113 1.87 -13.86 -8.84
C GLN A 113 0.85 -15.00 -8.97
N GLU A 114 1.29 -16.21 -9.27
CA GLU A 114 0.43 -17.39 -9.29
C GLU A 114 -0.12 -17.78 -7.90
N TYR A 115 0.48 -17.27 -6.82
CA TYR A 115 0.15 -17.66 -5.45
C TYR A 115 -0.39 -16.52 -4.58
N MET A 116 -0.30 -15.26 -5.05
CA MET A 116 -0.71 -14.09 -4.28
C MET A 116 -1.69 -13.23 -5.08
N LEU A 117 -2.84 -12.95 -4.49
CA LEU A 117 -3.80 -12.02 -5.08
C LEU A 117 -3.33 -10.59 -4.84
N VAL A 118 -2.96 -9.91 -5.93
CA VAL A 118 -2.58 -8.49 -5.93
C VAL A 118 -3.47 -7.76 -6.92
N GLY A 119 -4.26 -6.81 -6.44
CA GLY A 119 -5.25 -6.13 -7.27
C GLY A 119 -5.48 -4.69 -6.87
N CYS A 120 -4.44 -3.85 -6.90
CA CYS A 120 -4.55 -2.45 -6.48
C CYS A 120 -5.38 -1.61 -7.45
N SER A 121 -6.11 -0.64 -6.91
CA SER A 121 -6.83 0.39 -7.67
C SER A 121 -6.64 1.74 -7.00
N SER A 122 -6.23 2.75 -7.77
CA SER A 122 -6.01 4.11 -7.30
C SER A 122 -6.59 5.11 -8.28
N PHE A 123 -7.01 6.25 -7.77
CA PHE A 123 -7.48 7.36 -8.58
C PHE A 123 -7.18 8.71 -7.91
N ALA A 124 -7.17 9.75 -8.71
CA ALA A 124 -7.14 11.13 -8.24
C ALA A 124 -8.12 11.97 -9.05
N THR A 125 -8.71 12.99 -8.41
CA THR A 125 -9.55 14.01 -9.05
C THR A 125 -9.19 15.40 -8.51
N TRP A 126 -9.37 16.42 -9.34
CA TRP A 126 -9.16 17.82 -8.96
C TRP A 126 -10.05 18.74 -9.79
N GLY A 127 -9.98 20.06 -9.57
CA GLY A 127 -10.77 21.03 -10.31
C GLY A 127 -12.28 20.74 -10.28
N GLY A 128 -12.94 20.78 -11.41
CA GLY A 128 -14.38 20.55 -11.54
C GLY A 128 -14.83 19.12 -11.20
N ARG A 129 -13.90 18.17 -11.09
CA ARG A 129 -14.17 16.79 -10.72
C ARG A 129 -14.20 16.55 -9.21
N SER A 130 -13.76 17.51 -8.40
CA SER A 130 -13.81 17.50 -6.94
C SER A 130 -14.79 18.57 -6.43
N ALA A 131 -15.58 18.26 -5.40
CA ALA A 131 -16.66 19.12 -4.93
C ALA A 131 -16.20 20.50 -4.41
N ASP A 132 -15.00 20.56 -3.86
CA ASP A 132 -14.32 21.77 -3.38
C ASP A 132 -13.19 22.22 -4.30
N SER A 133 -13.10 21.66 -5.49
CA SER A 133 -12.05 21.90 -6.49
C SER A 133 -10.63 21.54 -6.03
N THR A 134 -10.45 20.94 -4.84
CA THR A 134 -9.16 20.50 -4.35
C THR A 134 -8.84 19.07 -4.81
N LEU A 135 -7.57 18.71 -4.70
CA LEU A 135 -7.10 17.38 -5.05
C LEU A 135 -7.63 16.32 -4.07
N LEU A 136 -8.21 15.26 -4.60
CA LEU A 136 -8.67 14.10 -3.84
C LEU A 136 -8.07 12.82 -4.43
N VAL A 137 -7.50 11.97 -3.60
CA VAL A 137 -6.89 10.70 -4.00
C VAL A 137 -7.54 9.56 -3.25
N GLY A 138 -7.92 8.50 -3.96
CA GLY A 138 -8.45 7.28 -3.34
C GLY A 138 -7.65 6.05 -3.77
N ARG A 139 -7.50 5.08 -2.84
CA ARG A 139 -6.74 3.87 -3.12
C ARG A 139 -7.20 2.67 -2.30
N ASN A 140 -7.32 1.50 -2.97
CA ASN A 140 -7.35 0.17 -2.36
C ASN A 140 -5.99 -0.52 -2.54
N PHE A 141 -5.38 -0.94 -1.45
CA PHE A 141 -4.20 -1.81 -1.45
C PHE A 141 -4.65 -3.27 -1.27
N ASP A 142 -4.91 -3.92 -2.38
CA ASP A 142 -5.29 -5.32 -2.43
C ASP A 142 -4.03 -6.18 -2.50
N PHE A 143 -3.59 -6.61 -1.32
CA PHE A 143 -2.43 -7.46 -1.11
C PHE A 143 -2.82 -8.56 -0.13
N TYR A 144 -3.20 -9.72 -0.67
CA TYR A 144 -3.73 -10.80 0.12
C TYR A 144 -2.67 -11.83 0.50
N VAL A 145 -2.28 -11.80 1.74
CA VAL A 145 -1.41 -12.78 2.39
C VAL A 145 -2.17 -13.42 3.57
N GLY A 146 -3.46 -13.73 3.35
CA GLY A 146 -4.38 -14.21 4.38
C GLY A 146 -5.05 -13.08 5.17
N ASP A 147 -6.23 -13.37 5.73
CA ASP A 147 -7.00 -12.38 6.48
C ASP A 147 -6.28 -11.91 7.76
N ASP A 148 -5.48 -12.79 8.38
CA ASP A 148 -4.69 -12.44 9.58
C ASP A 148 -3.61 -11.39 9.27
N PHE A 149 -3.02 -11.41 8.08
CA PHE A 149 -2.03 -10.40 7.68
C PHE A 149 -2.62 -9.00 7.56
N ALA A 150 -3.87 -8.86 7.13
CA ALA A 150 -4.56 -7.58 6.98
C ALA A 150 -5.09 -7.00 8.30
N ARG A 151 -5.04 -7.77 9.40
CA ARG A 151 -5.34 -7.29 10.74
C ARG A 151 -4.24 -6.36 11.25
N ASN A 152 -4.54 -5.60 12.29
CA ASN A 152 -3.58 -4.71 12.94
C ASN A 152 -2.99 -3.65 11.99
N LYS A 153 -3.85 -3.02 11.17
CA LYS A 153 -3.44 -1.87 10.36
C LYS A 153 -2.74 -0.84 11.23
N LEU A 154 -1.58 -0.40 10.75
CA LEU A 154 -0.75 0.60 11.44
C LEU A 154 -0.68 1.86 10.60
N VAL A 155 -0.99 3.00 11.21
CA VAL A 155 -0.62 4.31 10.69
C VAL A 155 0.60 4.82 11.45
N THR A 156 1.63 5.21 10.71
CA THR A 156 2.86 5.76 11.26
C THR A 156 2.96 7.24 10.92
N PHE A 157 3.06 8.09 11.93
CA PHE A 157 3.35 9.51 11.83
C PHE A 157 4.83 9.70 12.12
N CYS A 158 5.62 9.96 11.08
CA CYS A 158 7.07 10.04 11.16
C CYS A 158 7.54 11.50 11.03
N ARG A 159 8.37 11.94 11.97
CA ARG A 159 9.12 13.20 11.91
C ARG A 159 10.61 12.89 11.80
N PRO A 160 11.12 12.61 10.59
CA PRO A 160 12.51 12.26 10.42
C PRO A 160 13.40 13.45 10.74
N GLU A 161 14.64 13.20 11.17
CA GLU A 161 15.65 14.25 11.37
C GLU A 161 15.92 15.03 10.08
N ARG A 162 15.82 14.36 8.93
CA ARG A 162 16.00 14.95 7.59
C ARG A 162 14.78 14.65 6.73
N GLY A 163 14.35 15.65 5.95
CA GLY A 163 13.24 15.54 5.03
C GLY A 163 11.92 16.02 5.65
N ILE A 164 10.83 15.73 4.98
CA ILE A 164 9.49 16.22 5.28
C ILE A 164 8.80 15.21 6.20
N PRO A 165 8.14 15.64 7.29
CA PRO A 165 7.28 14.78 8.09
C PRO A 165 6.19 14.14 7.23
N PHE A 166 5.85 12.89 7.52
CA PHE A 166 4.86 12.16 6.72
C PHE A 166 4.07 11.16 7.55
N ALA A 167 2.87 10.82 7.06
CA ALA A 167 2.08 9.69 7.51
C ALA A 167 2.10 8.59 6.47
N SER A 168 2.23 7.34 6.91
CA SER A 168 2.15 6.17 6.05
C SER A 168 1.28 5.07 6.67
N VAL A 169 0.63 4.28 5.81
CA VAL A 169 -0.19 3.14 6.22
C VAL A 169 0.50 1.85 5.81
N GLY A 170 0.58 0.91 6.74
CA GLY A 170 1.19 -0.38 6.54
C GLY A 170 1.00 -1.29 7.75
N TRP A 171 2.05 -2.01 8.11
CA TRP A 171 2.08 -2.95 9.23
C TRP A 171 3.36 -2.79 10.05
N ALA A 172 3.40 -3.41 11.23
CA ALA A 172 4.56 -3.35 12.09
C ALA A 172 5.79 -4.01 11.47
N GLY A 173 6.93 -3.35 11.55
CA GLY A 173 8.19 -3.76 10.92
C GLY A 173 8.41 -3.20 9.52
N MET A 174 7.42 -2.52 8.92
CA MET A 174 7.53 -1.90 7.59
C MET A 174 8.06 -0.47 7.72
N SER A 175 9.31 -0.24 7.33
CA SER A 175 9.91 1.10 7.21
C SER A 175 9.67 1.74 5.84
N GLY A 176 9.31 0.95 4.83
CA GLY A 176 8.91 1.42 3.50
C GLY A 176 7.50 2.02 3.48
N VAL A 177 7.12 2.61 2.36
CA VAL A 177 5.81 3.22 2.14
C VAL A 177 5.06 2.49 1.03
N LEU A 178 3.78 2.22 1.26
CA LEU A 178 2.84 1.64 0.29
C LEU A 178 1.74 2.65 -0.07
N SER A 179 1.30 3.42 0.92
CA SER A 179 0.37 4.54 0.80
C SER A 179 0.75 5.57 1.85
N GLY A 180 0.90 6.82 1.47
CA GLY A 180 1.25 7.87 2.43
C GLY A 180 1.05 9.27 1.89
N MET A 181 1.08 10.24 2.82
CA MET A 181 1.04 11.67 2.54
C MET A 181 2.01 12.40 3.45
N ASN A 182 2.79 13.35 2.91
CA ASN A 182 3.69 14.16 3.69
C ASN A 182 3.08 15.53 4.08
N ALA A 183 3.76 16.24 4.96
CA ALA A 183 3.32 17.55 5.45
C ALA A 183 3.30 18.65 4.37
N ALA A 184 3.94 18.44 3.22
CA ALA A 184 3.85 19.34 2.07
C ALA A 184 2.64 19.05 1.16
N GLY A 185 1.82 18.03 1.48
CA GLY A 185 0.68 17.60 0.68
C GLY A 185 1.06 16.79 -0.56
N LEU A 186 2.19 16.11 -0.55
CA LEU A 186 2.50 15.13 -1.58
C LEU A 186 2.07 13.74 -1.12
N THR A 187 1.36 13.00 -1.99
CA THR A 187 0.94 11.63 -1.74
C THR A 187 1.65 10.64 -2.63
N VAL A 188 1.85 9.42 -2.12
CA VAL A 188 2.40 8.29 -2.88
C VAL A 188 1.53 7.07 -2.65
N THR A 189 1.14 6.39 -3.72
CA THR A 189 0.53 5.05 -3.66
C THR A 189 1.16 4.13 -4.69
N LEU A 190 1.35 2.85 -4.33
CA LEU A 190 1.99 1.83 -5.17
C LEU A 190 0.95 0.91 -5.80
N ASN A 191 1.05 0.66 -7.08
CA ASN A 191 0.25 -0.32 -7.82
C ASN A 191 1.18 -1.23 -8.60
N ALA A 192 1.16 -2.52 -8.27
CA ALA A 192 1.95 -3.53 -8.95
C ALA A 192 1.72 -3.56 -10.46
N ALA A 193 2.78 -3.71 -11.24
CA ALA A 193 2.72 -3.94 -12.68
C ALA A 193 3.49 -5.22 -13.05
N LYS A 194 3.12 -5.88 -14.15
CA LYS A 194 3.83 -7.05 -14.64
C LYS A 194 5.14 -6.62 -15.32
N GLY A 195 6.23 -7.32 -15.04
CA GLY A 195 7.52 -7.08 -15.65
C GLY A 195 8.37 -8.34 -15.73
N ALA A 196 9.59 -8.20 -16.25
CA ALA A 196 10.56 -9.28 -16.27
C ALA A 196 10.89 -9.73 -14.84
N LEU A 197 11.26 -11.02 -14.70
CA LEU A 197 11.81 -11.54 -13.46
C LEU A 197 13.10 -10.77 -13.12
N PRO A 198 13.24 -10.31 -11.88
CA PRO A 198 14.44 -9.59 -11.47
C PRO A 198 15.68 -10.50 -11.54
N THR A 199 16.75 -10.01 -12.14
CA THR A 199 18.02 -10.75 -12.27
C THR A 199 19.05 -10.37 -11.21
N ARG A 200 18.84 -9.27 -10.50
CA ARG A 200 19.71 -8.76 -9.43
C ARG A 200 18.96 -7.89 -8.45
N ALA A 201 19.46 -7.84 -7.22
CA ALA A 201 18.93 -6.94 -6.20
C ALA A 201 19.13 -5.47 -6.59
N ALA A 202 18.15 -4.64 -6.22
CA ALA A 202 18.17 -3.19 -6.33
C ALA A 202 17.35 -2.61 -5.16
N THR A 203 17.03 -1.32 -5.17
CA THR A 203 16.23 -0.70 -4.11
C THR A 203 14.81 -1.28 -4.11
N PRO A 204 14.30 -1.80 -2.99
CA PRO A 204 12.90 -2.18 -2.85
C PRO A 204 11.97 -1.00 -3.19
N ILE A 205 10.91 -1.27 -3.93
CA ILE A 205 10.00 -0.22 -4.41
C ILE A 205 9.35 0.56 -3.26
N SER A 206 9.04 -0.10 -2.14
CA SER A 206 8.51 0.54 -0.94
C SER A 206 9.48 1.55 -0.32
N LEU A 207 10.79 1.34 -0.46
CA LEU A 207 11.83 2.27 0.01
C LEU A 207 12.05 3.42 -0.99
N LEU A 208 11.86 3.19 -2.29
CA LEU A 208 11.76 4.29 -3.26
C LEU A 208 10.56 5.18 -2.94
N ALA A 209 9.37 4.60 -2.73
CA ALA A 209 8.17 5.35 -2.34
C ALA A 209 8.38 6.13 -1.04
N ARG A 210 9.11 5.54 -0.06
CA ARG A 210 9.52 6.23 1.16
C ARG A 210 10.42 7.42 0.86
N THR A 211 11.40 7.27 -0.04
CA THR A 211 12.33 8.35 -0.40
C THR A 211 11.57 9.50 -1.04
N ILE A 212 10.65 9.21 -1.97
CA ILE A 212 9.78 10.22 -2.58
C ILE A 212 8.97 10.94 -1.50
N LEU A 213 8.29 10.20 -0.64
CA LEU A 213 7.42 10.77 0.39
C LEU A 213 8.20 11.63 1.41
N GLN A 214 9.43 11.24 1.74
CA GLN A 214 10.26 11.94 2.71
C GLN A 214 10.97 13.15 2.13
N TYR A 215 11.27 13.19 0.83
CA TYR A 215 12.15 14.19 0.25
C TYR A 215 11.56 15.02 -0.90
N ALA A 216 10.40 14.64 -1.44
CA ALA A 216 9.72 15.38 -2.49
C ALA A 216 8.51 16.17 -1.97
N SER A 217 8.30 17.36 -2.50
CA SER A 217 7.13 18.21 -2.27
C SER A 217 6.37 18.54 -3.56
N THR A 218 6.98 18.21 -4.71
CA THR A 218 6.41 18.42 -6.06
C THR A 218 6.51 17.15 -6.89
N ILE A 219 5.73 17.09 -7.97
CA ILE A 219 5.80 16.00 -8.95
C ILE A 219 7.18 15.94 -9.60
N GLU A 220 7.79 17.07 -9.91
CA GLU A 220 9.12 17.13 -10.53
C GLU A 220 10.19 16.50 -9.62
N GLU A 221 10.19 16.84 -8.33
CA GLU A 221 11.10 16.25 -7.33
C GLU A 221 10.87 14.74 -7.20
N ALA A 222 9.61 14.29 -7.20
CA ALA A 222 9.28 12.86 -7.16
C ALA A 222 9.80 12.10 -8.38
N CYS A 223 9.64 12.66 -9.59
CA CYS A 223 10.18 12.12 -10.83
C CYS A 223 11.70 12.02 -10.79
N ALA A 224 12.40 13.08 -10.37
CA ALA A 224 13.86 13.09 -10.28
C ALA A 224 14.39 12.01 -9.33
N ILE A 225 13.73 11.78 -8.20
CA ILE A 225 14.07 10.69 -7.28
C ILE A 225 13.82 9.33 -7.93
N ALA A 226 12.68 9.15 -8.60
CA ALA A 226 12.34 7.89 -9.27
C ALA A 226 13.31 7.56 -10.40
N ASP A 227 13.72 8.54 -11.21
CA ASP A 227 14.62 8.37 -12.34
C ASP A 227 16.03 7.98 -11.92
N THR A 228 16.50 8.53 -10.80
CA THR A 228 17.85 8.26 -10.28
C THR A 228 17.93 6.99 -9.43
N THR A 229 16.78 6.44 -8.96
CA THR A 229 16.74 5.25 -8.13
C THR A 229 16.48 4.00 -8.97
N ARG A 230 17.39 3.05 -8.92
CA ARG A 230 17.19 1.75 -9.56
C ARG A 230 16.35 0.83 -8.67
N THR A 231 15.29 0.26 -9.24
CA THR A 231 14.46 -0.76 -8.60
C THR A 231 14.62 -2.10 -9.30
N PHE A 232 14.12 -3.18 -8.72
CA PHE A 232 14.21 -4.51 -9.35
C PHE A 232 12.86 -5.07 -9.79
N VAL A 233 11.77 -4.33 -9.60
CA VAL A 233 10.41 -4.69 -10.02
C VAL A 233 9.77 -3.60 -10.86
N SER A 234 8.71 -4.00 -11.54
CA SER A 234 7.85 -3.13 -12.33
C SER A 234 6.67 -2.66 -11.49
N GLU A 235 6.46 -1.34 -11.42
CA GLU A 235 5.48 -0.71 -10.53
C GLU A 235 4.95 0.59 -11.11
N SER A 236 3.73 0.95 -10.75
CA SER A 236 3.15 2.28 -10.97
C SER A 236 3.04 3.03 -9.64
N LEU A 237 3.60 4.23 -9.58
CA LEU A 237 3.49 5.11 -8.43
C LEU A 237 2.54 6.26 -8.78
N LEU A 238 1.33 6.27 -8.21
CA LEU A 238 0.47 7.44 -8.33
C LEU A 238 0.95 8.47 -7.33
N ILE A 239 1.39 9.61 -7.86
CA ILE A 239 1.86 10.77 -7.13
C ILE A 239 0.84 11.89 -7.31
N ALA A 240 0.39 12.49 -6.20
CA ALA A 240 -0.43 13.69 -6.25
C ALA A 240 0.19 14.76 -5.36
N SER A 241 0.19 16.00 -5.80
CA SER A 241 0.85 17.11 -5.12
C SER A 241 -0.10 18.29 -4.94
N ALA A 242 -0.28 18.73 -3.70
CA ALA A 242 -1.03 19.93 -3.38
C ALA A 242 -0.41 21.18 -3.99
N ARG A 243 0.93 21.23 -4.12
CA ARG A 243 1.65 22.35 -4.75
C ARG A 243 1.40 22.43 -6.25
N ASP A 244 1.39 21.28 -6.93
CA ASP A 244 1.14 21.20 -8.37
C ASP A 244 -0.36 21.16 -8.71
N ARG A 245 -1.23 20.90 -7.70
CA ARG A 245 -2.68 20.80 -7.79
C ARG A 245 -3.15 19.79 -8.86
N ARG A 246 -2.39 18.72 -9.02
CA ARG A 246 -2.65 17.62 -9.97
C ARG A 246 -1.98 16.33 -9.51
N ALA A 247 -2.27 15.26 -10.24
CA ALA A 247 -1.67 13.97 -10.04
C ALA A 247 -1.07 13.40 -11.33
N VAL A 248 -0.12 12.49 -11.19
CA VAL A 248 0.50 11.73 -12.27
C VAL A 248 0.76 10.30 -11.84
N VAL A 249 1.00 9.39 -12.80
CA VAL A 249 1.55 8.07 -12.51
C VAL A 249 2.97 7.99 -13.05
N ILE A 250 3.93 7.70 -12.18
CA ILE A 250 5.27 7.30 -12.58
C ILE A 250 5.22 5.80 -12.84
N GLU A 251 5.29 5.40 -14.09
CA GLU A 251 5.38 4.01 -14.52
C GLU A 251 6.85 3.62 -14.58
N LYS A 252 7.26 2.63 -13.78
CA LYS A 252 8.66 2.29 -13.57
C LYS A 252 8.93 0.82 -13.75
N THR A 253 9.98 0.51 -14.53
CA THR A 253 10.62 -0.80 -14.60
C THR A 253 12.05 -0.68 -14.05
N PRO A 254 12.79 -1.79 -13.89
CA PRO A 254 14.21 -1.75 -13.54
C PRO A 254 15.09 -0.94 -14.48
N GLU A 255 14.71 -0.84 -15.76
CA GLU A 255 15.51 -0.22 -16.83
C GLU A 255 15.11 1.21 -17.14
N ARG A 256 13.83 1.55 -16.99
CA ARG A 256 13.30 2.86 -17.41
C ARG A 256 12.09 3.28 -16.60
N SER A 257 11.76 4.56 -16.67
CA SER A 257 10.52 5.13 -16.19
C SER A 257 9.83 5.98 -17.26
N ALA A 258 8.54 6.16 -17.11
CA ALA A 258 7.73 7.05 -17.93
C ALA A 258 6.66 7.72 -17.07
N LEU A 259 6.21 8.89 -17.52
CA LEU A 259 5.16 9.63 -16.85
C LEU A 259 3.84 9.45 -17.61
N TYR A 260 2.76 9.12 -16.89
CA TYR A 260 1.40 9.13 -17.39
C TYR A 260 0.60 10.20 -16.63
N GLU A 261 0.07 11.17 -17.36
CA GLU A 261 -0.61 12.34 -16.77
C GLU A 261 -2.15 12.20 -16.74
N GLY A 262 -2.69 11.17 -17.42
CA GLY A 262 -4.15 10.98 -17.52
C GLY A 262 -4.80 11.96 -18.52
N GLU A 263 -6.10 12.10 -18.41
CA GLU A 263 -6.90 12.99 -19.24
C GLU A 263 -7.83 13.86 -18.38
N GLY A 264 -7.84 15.16 -18.68
CA GLY A 264 -8.69 16.12 -17.97
C GLY A 264 -8.28 16.29 -16.50
N GLU A 265 -9.27 16.41 -15.62
CA GLU A 265 -9.09 16.65 -14.18
C GLU A 265 -9.26 15.36 -13.35
N GLN A 266 -8.83 14.23 -13.91
CA GLN A 266 -8.86 12.92 -13.23
C GLN A 266 -7.71 12.02 -13.69
N LEU A 267 -7.33 11.11 -12.82
CA LEU A 267 -6.32 10.10 -13.07
C LEU A 267 -6.78 8.75 -12.50
N ARG A 268 -6.50 7.67 -13.20
CA ARG A 268 -6.82 6.30 -12.82
C ARG A 268 -5.59 5.43 -12.93
N CYS A 269 -5.41 4.52 -12.00
CA CYS A 269 -4.31 3.56 -12.02
C CYS A 269 -4.78 2.22 -11.45
N THR A 270 -4.49 1.15 -12.17
CA THR A 270 -4.66 -0.23 -11.70
C THR A 270 -3.32 -0.97 -11.79
N ASN A 271 -3.24 -2.15 -12.38
CA ASN A 271 -2.04 -2.98 -12.38
C ASN A 271 -1.38 -3.13 -13.75
N HIS A 272 -1.55 -2.18 -14.66
CA HIS A 272 -0.90 -2.16 -15.96
C HIS A 272 -0.48 -0.73 -16.33
N TYR A 273 0.50 -0.59 -17.21
CA TYR A 273 0.97 0.69 -17.69
C TYR A 273 0.05 1.26 -18.78
N GLN A 274 -0.12 2.57 -18.78
CA GLN A 274 -1.03 3.31 -19.64
C GLN A 274 -0.32 4.29 -20.59
N SER A 275 0.96 4.64 -20.30
CA SER A 275 1.71 5.57 -21.16
C SER A 275 2.08 4.93 -22.49
N ALA A 276 2.21 5.77 -23.52
CA ALA A 276 2.68 5.36 -24.85
C ALA A 276 4.09 4.72 -24.79
N ALA A 277 4.91 5.11 -23.83
CA ALA A 277 6.24 4.56 -23.63
C ALA A 277 6.25 3.03 -23.35
N PHE A 278 5.17 2.50 -22.80
CA PHE A 278 5.01 1.07 -22.48
C PHE A 278 3.98 0.35 -23.34
N ALA A 279 3.46 0.99 -24.40
CA ALA A 279 2.46 0.38 -25.29
C ALA A 279 2.97 -0.90 -25.98
N ASP A 280 4.26 -0.95 -26.30
CA ASP A 280 4.90 -2.08 -26.95
C ASP A 280 5.66 -3.02 -26.00
N ASP A 281 5.60 -2.76 -24.69
CA ASP A 281 6.22 -3.63 -23.69
C ASP A 281 5.51 -5.00 -23.66
N PRO A 282 6.24 -6.12 -23.85
CA PRO A 282 5.62 -7.43 -23.97
C PRO A 282 4.93 -7.89 -22.69
N TYR A 283 5.48 -7.57 -21.53
CA TYR A 283 4.90 -7.93 -20.23
C TYR A 283 3.63 -7.12 -19.95
N ASN A 284 3.63 -5.82 -20.31
CA ASN A 284 2.45 -4.99 -20.19
C ASN A 284 1.32 -5.45 -21.12
N ARG A 285 1.63 -5.79 -22.39
CA ARG A 285 0.65 -6.35 -23.33
C ARG A 285 0.06 -7.67 -22.82
N GLU A 286 0.89 -8.56 -22.32
CA GLU A 286 0.42 -9.81 -21.74
C GLU A 286 -0.48 -9.54 -20.54
N ASN A 287 -0.10 -8.64 -19.64
CA ASN A 287 -0.89 -8.27 -18.47
C ASN A 287 -2.25 -7.67 -18.87
N ILE A 288 -2.28 -6.78 -19.86
CA ILE A 288 -3.53 -6.22 -20.40
C ILE A 288 -4.44 -7.33 -20.96
N ALA A 289 -3.86 -8.32 -21.65
CA ALA A 289 -4.63 -9.38 -22.29
C ALA A 289 -5.14 -10.45 -21.31
N THR A 290 -4.44 -10.69 -20.19
CA THR A 290 -4.70 -11.85 -19.32
C THR A 290 -5.19 -11.52 -17.92
N SER A 291 -5.14 -10.23 -17.50
CA SER A 291 -5.54 -9.82 -16.16
C SER A 291 -6.87 -9.04 -16.14
N ASP A 292 -7.45 -8.93 -14.95
CA ASP A 292 -8.65 -8.12 -14.70
C ASP A 292 -8.34 -6.62 -14.50
N SER A 293 -7.07 -6.22 -14.66
CA SER A 293 -6.62 -4.84 -14.46
C SER A 293 -7.31 -3.84 -15.41
N PRO A 294 -7.43 -4.09 -16.73
CA PRO A 294 -8.15 -3.19 -17.65
C PRO A 294 -9.65 -3.10 -17.34
N TYR A 295 -10.27 -4.19 -16.92
CA TYR A 295 -11.68 -4.20 -16.53
C TYR A 295 -11.93 -3.28 -15.34
N ARG A 296 -11.08 -3.38 -14.29
CA ARG A 296 -11.17 -2.49 -13.13
C ARG A 296 -10.88 -1.03 -13.48
N LEU A 297 -9.94 -0.76 -14.39
CA LEU A 297 -9.66 0.58 -14.86
C LEU A 297 -10.88 1.21 -15.55
N GLN A 298 -11.58 0.43 -16.40
CA GLN A 298 -12.80 0.88 -17.06
C GLN A 298 -13.93 1.12 -16.05
N ARG A 299 -14.14 0.19 -15.10
CA ARG A 299 -15.15 0.34 -14.05
C ARG A 299 -14.88 1.58 -13.19
N LEU A 300 -13.62 1.82 -12.85
CA LEU A 300 -13.22 3.01 -12.12
C LEU A 300 -13.57 4.29 -12.88
N GLY A 301 -13.40 4.30 -14.21
CA GLY A 301 -13.84 5.41 -15.06
C GLY A 301 -15.35 5.66 -14.98
N GLU A 302 -16.17 4.61 -15.13
CA GLU A 302 -17.64 4.74 -15.01
C GLU A 302 -18.05 5.37 -13.66
N LEU A 303 -17.40 4.96 -12.56
CA LEU A 303 -17.71 5.47 -11.22
C LEU A 303 -17.26 6.91 -11.04
N LEU A 304 -16.06 7.27 -11.51
CA LEU A 304 -15.57 8.64 -11.47
C LEU A 304 -16.47 9.59 -12.26
N ASP A 305 -16.97 9.16 -13.42
CA ASP A 305 -17.88 9.96 -14.23
C ASP A 305 -19.27 10.10 -13.60
N SER A 306 -19.81 9.04 -13.03
CA SER A 306 -21.15 9.03 -12.45
C SER A 306 -21.26 9.71 -11.09
N LEU A 307 -20.17 9.72 -10.31
CA LEU A 307 -20.15 10.26 -8.94
C LEU A 307 -19.50 11.65 -8.84
N ALA A 308 -18.94 12.18 -9.94
CA ALA A 308 -18.39 13.54 -9.93
C ALA A 308 -19.49 14.61 -9.66
N PRO A 309 -19.13 15.73 -9.01
CA PRO A 309 -17.86 16.01 -8.38
C PRO A 309 -17.65 15.20 -7.07
N LEU A 310 -16.43 14.70 -6.86
CA LEU A 310 -16.15 13.81 -5.72
C LEU A 310 -16.05 14.55 -4.40
N THR A 311 -16.59 13.91 -3.36
CA THR A 311 -16.30 14.19 -1.95
C THR A 311 -15.54 13.01 -1.34
N PRO A 312 -14.94 13.12 -0.14
CA PRO A 312 -14.34 11.97 0.53
C PRO A 312 -15.31 10.78 0.68
N ALA A 313 -16.58 11.03 0.98
CA ALA A 313 -17.62 10.01 1.09
C ALA A 313 -17.90 9.30 -0.26
N ARG A 314 -17.97 10.05 -1.38
CA ARG A 314 -18.10 9.47 -2.73
C ARG A 314 -16.85 8.69 -3.14
N ALA A 315 -15.66 9.16 -2.76
CA ALA A 315 -14.41 8.41 -2.97
C ALA A 315 -14.45 7.06 -2.24
N VAL A 316 -14.90 7.03 -0.99
CA VAL A 316 -15.09 5.78 -0.24
C VAL A 316 -16.15 4.88 -0.88
N THR A 317 -17.21 5.44 -1.46
CA THR A 317 -18.22 4.66 -2.21
C THR A 317 -17.56 3.95 -3.41
N ILE A 318 -16.68 4.63 -4.17
CA ILE A 318 -15.91 4.03 -5.27
C ILE A 318 -15.04 2.88 -4.75
N LEU A 319 -14.29 3.11 -3.67
CA LEU A 319 -13.39 2.11 -3.09
C LEU A 319 -14.12 0.86 -2.57
N ARG A 320 -15.41 0.99 -2.25
CA ARG A 320 -16.30 -0.10 -1.80
C ARG A 320 -17.10 -0.75 -2.92
N ASP A 321 -16.94 -0.33 -4.18
CA ASP A 321 -17.74 -0.87 -5.30
C ASP A 321 -17.41 -2.35 -5.57
N ARG A 322 -18.45 -3.17 -5.56
CA ARG A 322 -18.40 -4.64 -5.79
C ARG A 322 -19.04 -5.05 -7.12
N ARG A 323 -19.51 -4.05 -7.87
CA ARG A 323 -20.20 -4.27 -9.12
C ARG A 323 -19.21 -4.31 -10.30
N GLY A 324 -19.64 -4.95 -11.36
CA GLY A 324 -18.95 -4.92 -12.64
C GLY A 324 -19.36 -3.74 -13.51
N LEU A 325 -18.86 -3.71 -14.74
CA LEU A 325 -19.20 -2.70 -15.74
C LEU A 325 -20.71 -2.56 -15.89
N GLY A 326 -21.17 -1.31 -16.02
CA GLY A 326 -22.59 -0.98 -16.09
C GLY A 326 -23.36 -1.29 -14.81
N GLY A 327 -22.68 -1.48 -13.67
CA GLY A 327 -23.30 -1.79 -12.39
C GLY A 327 -23.80 -3.24 -12.23
N ARG A 328 -23.38 -4.16 -13.11
CA ARG A 328 -23.81 -5.57 -13.08
C ARG A 328 -23.34 -6.28 -11.82
N ASP A 329 -24.15 -7.22 -11.35
CA ASP A 329 -23.72 -8.16 -10.32
C ASP A 329 -22.75 -9.17 -10.93
N ILE A 330 -21.55 -9.26 -10.35
CA ILE A 330 -20.48 -10.19 -10.78
C ILE A 330 -20.10 -11.16 -9.67
N GLY A 331 -20.88 -11.19 -8.60
CA GLY A 331 -20.63 -12.03 -7.42
C GLY A 331 -19.67 -11.37 -6.41
N LEU A 332 -19.67 -11.96 -5.21
CA LEU A 332 -18.81 -11.49 -4.11
C LEU A 332 -17.36 -11.90 -4.35
N THR A 333 -16.43 -11.07 -3.89
CA THR A 333 -14.97 -11.30 -3.97
C THR A 333 -14.41 -11.51 -5.40
N ASN A 334 -15.12 -11.01 -6.41
CA ASN A 334 -14.68 -11.12 -7.79
C ASN A 334 -13.48 -10.19 -8.06
N GLU A 335 -12.44 -10.71 -8.72
CA GLU A 335 -11.21 -9.97 -9.02
C GLU A 335 -11.42 -8.78 -9.98
N LYS A 336 -12.56 -8.77 -10.71
CA LYS A 336 -13.00 -7.65 -11.56
C LYS A 336 -13.59 -6.48 -10.78
N SER A 337 -13.94 -6.65 -9.52
CA SER A 337 -14.45 -5.58 -8.68
C SER A 337 -13.35 -4.72 -8.08
N LEU A 338 -13.66 -3.48 -7.72
CA LEU A 338 -12.74 -2.62 -6.98
C LEU A 338 -12.62 -3.06 -5.52
N ASN A 339 -13.71 -3.56 -4.94
CA ASN A 339 -13.72 -4.17 -3.62
C ASN A 339 -13.76 -5.70 -3.74
N GLN A 340 -12.60 -6.32 -3.72
CA GLN A 340 -12.42 -7.76 -3.76
C GLN A 340 -12.51 -8.42 -2.37
N ALA A 341 -12.75 -7.62 -1.32
CA ALA A 341 -12.72 -8.06 0.08
C ALA A 341 -11.38 -8.72 0.49
N ILE A 342 -10.27 -8.18 0.00
CA ILE A 342 -8.89 -8.64 0.30
C ILE A 342 -7.96 -7.48 0.66
N ALA A 343 -8.43 -6.24 0.63
CA ALA A 343 -7.58 -5.08 0.86
C ALA A 343 -6.92 -5.12 2.25
N HIS A 344 -5.59 -5.01 2.28
CA HIS A 344 -4.91 -4.73 3.54
C HIS A 344 -5.42 -3.41 4.11
N HIS A 345 -5.48 -2.37 3.28
CA HIS A 345 -6.06 -1.08 3.68
C HIS A 345 -6.64 -0.35 2.47
N SER A 346 -7.50 0.61 2.78
CA SER A 346 -8.07 1.56 1.84
C SER A 346 -7.90 2.96 2.41
N VAL A 347 -7.48 3.92 1.58
CA VAL A 347 -7.20 5.29 2.00
C VAL A 347 -7.80 6.30 1.05
N VAL A 348 -8.17 7.46 1.60
CA VAL A 348 -8.50 8.68 0.86
C VAL A 348 -7.63 9.80 1.40
N PHE A 349 -7.04 10.59 0.51
CA PHE A 349 -6.25 11.78 0.87
C PHE A 349 -6.89 13.02 0.26
N ALA A 350 -6.89 14.13 1.01
CA ALA A 350 -7.19 15.47 0.54
C ALA A 350 -5.94 16.35 0.79
N PRO A 351 -4.97 16.35 -0.15
CA PRO A 351 -3.63 16.90 0.06
C PRO A 351 -3.61 18.38 0.47
N GLU A 352 -4.38 19.24 -0.18
CA GLU A 352 -4.43 20.67 0.17
C GLU A 352 -5.04 20.93 1.55
N ARG A 353 -5.90 20.01 2.04
CA ARG A 353 -6.50 20.07 3.37
C ARG A 353 -5.65 19.38 4.44
N GLY A 354 -4.62 18.64 4.04
CA GLY A 354 -3.80 17.84 4.96
C GLY A 354 -4.57 16.69 5.62
N LEU A 355 -5.72 16.26 5.05
CA LEU A 355 -6.58 15.22 5.63
C LEU A 355 -6.33 13.86 5.00
N MET A 356 -6.37 12.82 5.84
CA MET A 356 -6.23 11.43 5.45
C MET A 356 -7.30 10.58 6.13
N TRP A 357 -8.08 9.83 5.36
CA TRP A 357 -9.03 8.82 5.85
C TRP A 357 -8.47 7.42 5.64
N LEU A 358 -8.50 6.61 6.68
CA LEU A 358 -8.03 5.22 6.67
C LEU A 358 -9.15 4.27 7.05
N SER A 359 -9.36 3.22 6.23
CA SER A 359 -10.34 2.17 6.52
C SER A 359 -9.99 1.37 7.77
N THR A 360 -10.98 1.09 8.61
CA THR A 360 -10.87 0.11 9.68
C THR A 360 -11.23 -1.29 9.19
N GLU A 361 -11.09 -2.31 10.04
CA GLU A 361 -11.53 -3.68 9.75
C GLU A 361 -13.04 -3.81 9.59
N PRO A 362 -13.53 -4.79 8.79
CA PRO A 362 -12.74 -5.62 7.87
C PRO A 362 -12.49 -4.92 6.53
N TRP A 363 -11.28 -5.07 5.98
CA TRP A 363 -10.83 -4.53 4.68
C TRP A 363 -11.13 -3.04 4.53
N GLN A 364 -11.96 -2.63 3.54
CA GLN A 364 -12.49 -1.27 3.36
C GLN A 364 -13.96 -1.13 3.78
N ALA A 365 -14.55 -2.17 4.37
CA ALA A 365 -15.96 -2.14 4.78
C ALA A 365 -16.20 -1.47 6.15
N GLY A 366 -15.19 -1.46 7.02
CA GLY A 366 -15.26 -0.73 8.29
C GLY A 366 -15.38 0.78 8.08
N ARG A 367 -15.49 1.54 9.15
CA ARG A 367 -15.49 3.01 9.07
C ARG A 367 -14.15 3.53 8.56
N PHE A 368 -14.10 4.75 8.04
CA PHE A 368 -12.86 5.42 7.69
C PHE A 368 -12.57 6.50 8.73
N VAL A 369 -11.53 6.28 9.51
CA VAL A 369 -11.07 7.27 10.51
C VAL A 369 -10.24 8.34 9.81
N CYS A 370 -10.45 9.60 10.23
CA CYS A 370 -9.78 10.75 9.65
C CYS A 370 -8.63 11.23 10.53
N TYR A 371 -7.55 11.70 9.90
CA TYR A 371 -6.40 12.33 10.55
C TYR A 371 -6.08 13.65 9.87
N ASP A 372 -5.85 14.71 10.68
CA ASP A 372 -5.34 16.00 10.23
C ASP A 372 -3.81 16.02 10.43
N LEU A 373 -3.07 15.88 9.34
CA LEU A 373 -1.61 15.82 9.38
C LEU A 373 -0.99 17.16 9.74
N GLY A 374 -1.65 18.29 9.40
CA GLY A 374 -1.20 19.62 9.79
C GLY A 374 -1.14 19.74 11.31
N ARG A 375 -2.24 19.41 11.99
CA ARG A 375 -2.33 19.42 13.46
C ARG A 375 -1.35 18.43 14.10
N ILE A 376 -1.30 17.21 13.59
CA ILE A 376 -0.43 16.17 14.11
C ILE A 376 1.04 16.62 14.00
N PHE A 377 1.46 17.15 12.86
CA PHE A 377 2.85 17.58 12.67
C PHE A 377 3.16 18.94 13.30
N ALA A 378 2.19 19.80 13.58
CA ALA A 378 2.39 20.96 14.41
C ALA A 378 2.65 20.61 15.89
N GLY A 379 2.33 19.37 16.29
CA GLY A 379 2.46 18.93 17.69
C GLY A 379 1.35 19.48 18.56
N GLU A 380 0.22 19.86 17.97
CA GLU A 380 -0.94 20.27 18.70
C GLU A 380 -1.46 19.09 19.53
N ALA A 381 -1.63 19.31 20.83
CA ALA A 381 -2.21 18.30 21.71
C ALA A 381 -3.66 18.03 21.28
N PRO A 382 -3.97 16.82 20.83
CA PRO A 382 -5.32 16.54 20.39
C PRO A 382 -6.28 16.53 21.59
N PRO A 383 -7.53 16.96 21.39
CA PRO A 383 -8.56 16.82 22.43
C PRO A 383 -8.61 15.37 22.91
N GLU A 384 -8.70 15.16 24.21
CA GLU A 384 -8.75 13.83 24.84
C GLU A 384 -7.60 12.87 24.47
N GLY A 385 -6.47 13.39 23.97
CA GLY A 385 -5.33 12.59 23.55
C GLY A 385 -5.57 11.76 22.28
N ARG A 386 -6.60 12.01 21.46
CA ARG A 386 -6.88 11.32 20.19
C ARG A 386 -6.15 12.01 19.04
N LEU A 387 -5.57 11.23 18.12
CA LEU A 387 -4.98 11.75 16.88
C LEU A 387 -6.01 11.83 15.74
N ASP A 388 -7.02 10.97 15.77
CA ASP A 388 -8.11 10.95 14.81
C ASP A 388 -9.14 12.06 15.09
N LEU A 389 -9.84 12.48 14.02
CA LEU A 389 -10.92 13.47 14.01
C LEU A 389 -12.27 12.75 13.92
N PRO A 390 -12.99 12.54 15.03
CA PRO A 390 -14.28 11.84 15.00
C PRO A 390 -15.34 12.53 14.14
N GLU A 391 -15.32 13.86 14.06
CA GLU A 391 -16.26 14.68 13.29
C GLU A 391 -16.12 14.52 11.77
N GLU A 392 -14.94 14.08 11.30
CA GLU A 392 -14.66 13.81 9.88
C GLU A 392 -14.71 12.31 9.55
N GLU A 393 -15.08 11.44 10.51
CA GLU A 393 -15.16 10.00 10.30
C GLU A 393 -16.26 9.65 9.29
N LEU A 394 -15.96 8.72 8.36
CA LEU A 394 -16.95 8.22 7.41
C LEU A 394 -17.49 6.85 7.87
N PRO A 395 -18.82 6.62 7.79
CA PRO A 395 -19.46 5.45 8.36
C PRO A 395 -19.03 4.14 7.67
N ALA A 396 -19.16 3.05 8.40
CA ALA A 396 -18.98 1.70 7.86
C ALA A 396 -20.05 1.35 6.82
N ASP A 397 -19.76 0.41 5.93
CA ASP A 397 -20.73 -0.21 5.03
C ASP A 397 -21.58 -1.22 5.83
N SER A 398 -22.63 -0.69 6.51
CA SER A 398 -23.47 -1.48 7.40
C SER A 398 -24.22 -2.61 6.68
N LEU A 399 -24.59 -2.39 5.40
CA LEU A 399 -25.28 -3.39 4.60
C LEU A 399 -24.35 -4.56 4.29
N PHE A 400 -23.14 -4.27 3.81
CA PHE A 400 -22.12 -5.29 3.55
C PHE A 400 -21.76 -6.08 4.82
N LEU A 401 -21.54 -5.40 5.93
CA LEU A 401 -21.18 -6.03 7.19
C LEU A 401 -22.27 -6.95 7.73
N ARG A 402 -23.53 -6.65 7.48
CA ARG A 402 -24.67 -7.45 7.93
C ARG A 402 -24.96 -8.64 6.99
N GLU A 403 -24.87 -8.46 5.68
CA GLU A 403 -25.35 -9.43 4.68
C GLU A 403 -24.24 -10.22 4.01
N ASP A 404 -23.22 -9.56 3.49
CA ASP A 404 -22.21 -10.18 2.65
C ASP A 404 -20.97 -10.67 3.42
N TYR A 405 -20.53 -9.91 4.43
CA TYR A 405 -19.35 -10.26 5.22
C TYR A 405 -19.45 -11.65 5.89
N PRO A 406 -20.56 -12.03 6.56
CA PRO A 406 -20.71 -13.36 7.14
C PRO A 406 -20.64 -14.48 6.10
N ARG A 407 -21.16 -14.25 4.88
CA ARG A 407 -21.12 -15.20 3.76
C ARG A 407 -19.68 -15.44 3.27
N ILE A 408 -18.90 -14.35 3.13
CA ILE A 408 -17.49 -14.42 2.74
C ILE A 408 -16.68 -15.19 3.78
N VAL A 409 -16.87 -14.89 5.07
CA VAL A 409 -16.19 -15.58 6.17
C VAL A 409 -16.52 -17.06 6.19
N ALA A 410 -17.80 -17.44 6.05
CA ALA A 410 -18.25 -18.83 5.98
C ALA A 410 -17.61 -19.56 4.79
N TYR A 411 -17.66 -18.96 3.60
CA TYR A 411 -17.06 -19.54 2.39
C TYR A 411 -15.55 -19.77 2.55
N ARG A 412 -14.80 -18.79 3.06
CA ARG A 412 -13.35 -18.92 3.28
C ARG A 412 -13.01 -20.02 4.29
N ARG A 413 -13.80 -20.12 5.37
CA ARG A 413 -13.66 -21.19 6.38
C ARG A 413 -13.87 -22.56 5.74
N ASP A 414 -14.94 -22.71 4.96
CA ASP A 414 -15.29 -23.99 4.33
C ASP A 414 -14.26 -24.40 3.28
N CYS A 415 -13.73 -23.44 2.49
CA CYS A 415 -12.60 -23.68 1.58
C CYS A 415 -11.32 -24.10 2.33
N ALA A 416 -11.05 -23.51 3.49
CA ALA A 416 -9.89 -23.89 4.30
C ALA A 416 -10.02 -25.32 4.86
N ALA A 417 -11.21 -25.70 5.30
CA ALA A 417 -11.51 -27.07 5.78
C ALA A 417 -11.33 -28.13 4.67
N LEU A 418 -11.82 -27.83 3.46
CA LEU A 418 -11.67 -28.74 2.30
C LEU A 418 -10.21 -28.95 1.86
N ARG A 419 -9.34 -27.97 2.08
CA ARG A 419 -7.90 -28.11 1.76
C ARG A 419 -7.12 -28.93 2.78
N GLN A 420 -7.69 -29.15 3.97
CA GLN A 420 -7.07 -29.93 5.05
C GLN A 420 -7.56 -31.38 5.08
N ALA A 421 -8.67 -31.68 4.40
CA ALA A 421 -9.24 -33.02 4.24
C ALA A 421 -8.59 -33.77 3.08
#